data_972ae2a5f11b1ea6fd469e55a9e4577d
#
_entry.id   972ae2a5f11b1ea6fd469e55a9e4577d
#
_cell.length_a   1.000
_cell.length_b   1.000
_cell.length_c   1.000
_cell.angle_alpha   90.00
_cell.angle_beta   90.00
_cell.angle_gamma   90.00
#
_symmetry.space_group_name_H-M   'P 1'
#
loop_
_entity.id
_entity.type
_entity.pdbx_description
1 polymer ?
#
loop_
_entity_poly.entity_id
_entity_poly.type
_entity_poly.pdbx_seq_one_letter_code
_entity_poly.pdbx_strand_id
1 'polypeptide(L)'
;TQKKHIDLYCKHFKNTQLCISDDFAGHDAPGSRFPITDYAFSRGVTIRDDSILVQPPPHSWYHSEMAQLFWPTLPVILEHEHYGGSKERGSWDKNLLVKSVEDYHASFMSIHWWPRILLEENRDAIDRINRRIGYRLQVSGISWPESVKMGEPLEIRSAWSNAGVAPCYRG
;
A
#
# COMPACT_ATOMS: atom_id res chain seq x y z
N THR A 1 6.60 -23.25 -12.04
CA THR A 1 6.27 -23.61 -10.65
C THR A 1 5.58 -22.48 -9.90
N GLN A 2 6.05 -21.22 -9.95
CA GLN A 2 5.45 -20.06 -9.27
C GLN A 2 3.98 -19.84 -9.66
N LYS A 3 3.66 -19.84 -10.96
CA LYS A 3 2.25 -19.73 -11.45
C LYS A 3 1.34 -20.79 -10.87
N LYS A 4 1.84 -22.04 -10.75
CA LYS A 4 1.05 -23.12 -10.15
C LYS A 4 0.74 -22.87 -8.67
N HIS A 5 1.67 -22.26 -7.92
CA HIS A 5 1.41 -21.89 -6.54
C HIS A 5 0.34 -20.80 -6.45
N ILE A 6 0.43 -19.76 -7.27
CA ILE A 6 -0.58 -18.71 -7.35
C ILE A 6 -1.96 -19.32 -7.64
N ASP A 7 -2.06 -20.18 -8.67
CA ASP A 7 -3.32 -20.86 -9.03
C ASP A 7 -3.88 -21.71 -7.88
N LEU A 8 -3.00 -22.42 -7.17
CA LEU A 8 -3.40 -23.25 -6.04
C LEU A 8 -3.99 -22.39 -4.91
N TYR A 9 -3.33 -21.31 -4.54
CA TYR A 9 -3.83 -20.38 -3.53
C TYR A 9 -5.15 -19.74 -3.97
N CYS A 10 -5.25 -19.25 -5.20
CA CYS A 10 -6.49 -18.71 -5.76
C CYS A 10 -7.64 -19.73 -5.79
N LYS A 11 -7.33 -21.00 -5.95
CA LYS A 11 -8.34 -22.07 -5.90
C LYS A 11 -8.92 -22.25 -4.51
N HIS A 12 -8.09 -22.14 -3.46
CA HIS A 12 -8.49 -22.48 -2.10
C HIS A 12 -8.93 -21.26 -1.26
N PHE A 13 -8.40 -20.09 -1.51
CA PHE A 13 -8.70 -18.86 -0.77
C PHE A 13 -9.57 -17.93 -1.61
N LYS A 14 -10.90 -18.08 -1.51
CA LYS A 14 -11.87 -17.34 -2.34
C LYS A 14 -12.31 -15.99 -1.73
N ASN A 15 -12.27 -15.90 -0.41
CA ASN A 15 -12.80 -14.74 0.34
C ASN A 15 -11.68 -13.95 1.03
N THR A 16 -10.44 -14.07 0.51
CA THR A 16 -9.26 -13.42 1.09
C THR A 16 -8.48 -12.76 -0.02
N GLN A 17 -8.09 -11.49 0.19
CA GLN A 17 -7.15 -10.84 -0.73
C GLN A 17 -5.78 -11.51 -0.58
N LEU A 18 -5.33 -12.15 -1.65
CA LEU A 18 -4.00 -12.77 -1.71
C LEU A 18 -2.97 -11.73 -2.14
N CYS A 19 -1.76 -11.88 -1.62
CA CYS A 19 -0.60 -11.10 -2.07
C CYS A 19 0.60 -12.01 -2.32
N ILE A 20 1.51 -11.55 -3.18
CA ILE A 20 2.84 -12.14 -3.37
C ILE A 20 3.90 -11.15 -2.94
N SER A 21 5.04 -11.65 -2.45
CA SER A 21 6.23 -10.85 -2.21
C SER A 21 6.84 -10.40 -3.55
N ASP A 22 7.43 -9.21 -3.59
CA ASP A 22 8.18 -8.70 -4.73
C ASP A 22 9.39 -9.59 -5.07
N ASP A 23 10.09 -10.12 -4.10
CA ASP A 23 11.16 -11.12 -4.28
C ASP A 23 10.67 -12.36 -5.02
N PHE A 24 9.50 -12.86 -4.68
CA PHE A 24 8.89 -13.98 -5.36
C PHE A 24 8.49 -13.65 -6.79
N ALA A 25 8.12 -12.42 -7.04
CA ALA A 25 7.73 -11.93 -8.36
C ALA A 25 8.92 -11.87 -9.35
N GLY A 26 10.16 -11.78 -8.83
CA GLY A 26 11.36 -11.80 -9.66
C GLY A 26 11.54 -10.53 -10.47
N HIS A 27 11.53 -9.38 -9.82
CA HIS A 27 11.63 -8.06 -10.42
C HIS A 27 12.91 -7.84 -11.26
N ASP A 28 13.96 -8.61 -11.02
CA ASP A 28 15.25 -8.52 -11.73
C ASP A 28 15.36 -9.44 -12.97
N ALA A 29 14.28 -10.03 -13.42
CA ALA A 29 14.33 -10.97 -14.53
C ALA A 29 14.77 -10.26 -15.84
N PRO A 30 15.89 -10.66 -16.47
CA PRO A 30 16.37 -10.02 -17.69
C PRO A 30 15.37 -10.12 -18.84
N GLY A 31 15.12 -9.00 -19.51
CA GLY A 31 14.31 -8.95 -20.73
C GLY A 31 12.82 -9.12 -20.56
N SER A 32 12.33 -9.29 -19.32
CA SER A 32 10.92 -9.39 -19.01
C SER A 32 10.61 -8.54 -17.79
N ARG A 33 9.79 -7.55 -18.00
CA ARG A 33 9.32 -6.72 -16.91
C ARG A 33 8.28 -7.48 -16.07
N PHE A 34 8.71 -8.04 -14.95
CA PHE A 34 7.85 -8.61 -13.92
C PHE A 34 6.83 -9.68 -14.38
N PRO A 35 7.25 -10.78 -15.05
CA PRO A 35 6.29 -11.74 -15.66
C PRO A 35 5.41 -12.47 -14.65
N ILE A 36 5.87 -12.66 -13.42
CA ILE A 36 5.08 -13.27 -12.34
C ILE A 36 4.14 -12.24 -11.71
N THR A 37 4.55 -10.99 -11.66
CA THR A 37 3.74 -9.86 -11.20
C THR A 37 2.52 -9.67 -12.08
N ASP A 38 2.71 -9.63 -13.42
CA ASP A 38 1.62 -9.55 -14.39
C ASP A 38 0.66 -10.75 -14.28
N TYR A 39 1.22 -11.93 -14.08
CA TYR A 39 0.41 -13.13 -13.87
C TYR A 39 -0.41 -13.04 -12.57
N ALA A 40 0.20 -12.65 -11.46
CA ALA A 40 -0.47 -12.48 -10.18
C ALA A 40 -1.61 -11.47 -10.30
N PHE A 41 -1.35 -10.31 -10.91
CA PHE A 41 -2.35 -9.29 -11.17
C PHE A 41 -3.53 -9.84 -11.96
N SER A 42 -3.29 -10.61 -13.04
CA SER A 42 -4.35 -11.22 -13.85
C SER A 42 -5.22 -12.22 -13.06
N ARG A 43 -4.73 -12.71 -11.91
CA ARG A 43 -5.45 -13.59 -10.99
C ARG A 43 -6.08 -12.88 -9.80
N GLY A 44 -6.01 -11.54 -9.74
CA GLY A 44 -6.49 -10.74 -8.61
C GLY A 44 -5.61 -10.86 -7.35
N VAL A 45 -4.37 -11.32 -7.50
CA VAL A 45 -3.38 -11.39 -6.42
C VAL A 45 -2.57 -10.10 -6.43
N THR A 46 -2.50 -9.41 -5.31
CA THR A 46 -1.76 -8.16 -5.19
C THR A 46 -0.30 -8.37 -4.80
N ILE A 47 0.42 -7.25 -4.63
CA ILE A 47 1.83 -7.27 -4.25
C ILE A 47 2.03 -6.84 -2.80
N ARG A 48 3.01 -7.45 -2.15
CA ARG A 48 3.62 -7.00 -0.90
C ARG A 48 5.12 -6.78 -1.14
N ASP A 49 5.56 -5.55 -1.03
CA ASP A 49 6.99 -5.24 -0.96
C ASP A 49 7.42 -5.33 0.51
N ASP A 50 8.31 -6.27 0.82
CA ASP A 50 8.75 -6.58 2.18
C ASP A 50 10.25 -6.28 2.40
N SER A 51 10.88 -5.60 1.48
CA SER A 51 12.32 -5.41 1.44
C SER A 51 12.78 -3.95 1.45
N ILE A 52 11.86 -3.00 1.65
CA ILE A 52 12.22 -1.58 1.69
C ILE A 52 13.22 -1.32 2.82
N LEU A 53 14.31 -0.64 2.50
CA LEU A 53 15.40 -0.28 3.41
C LEU A 53 16.34 -1.44 3.77
N VAL A 54 16.34 -2.53 3.02
CA VAL A 54 17.27 -3.67 3.22
C VAL A 54 18.71 -3.28 2.91
N GLN A 55 18.90 -2.52 1.84
CA GLN A 55 20.23 -2.08 1.41
C GLN A 55 20.30 -0.55 1.38
N PRO A 56 21.47 0.04 1.68
CA PRO A 56 21.64 1.47 1.54
C PRO A 56 21.55 1.90 0.07
N PRO A 57 21.14 3.15 -0.23
CA PRO A 57 21.18 3.67 -1.57
C PRO A 57 22.57 3.49 -2.24
N PRO A 58 22.62 3.21 -3.56
CA PRO A 58 21.52 3.21 -4.54
C PRO A 58 20.77 1.88 -4.64
N HIS A 59 21.09 0.88 -3.84
CA HIS A 59 20.57 -0.49 -3.93
C HIS A 59 19.45 -0.76 -2.90
N SER A 60 18.66 0.23 -2.56
CA SER A 60 17.62 0.17 -1.54
C SER A 60 16.36 -0.59 -2.00
N TRP A 61 16.41 -1.74 -2.54
CA TRP A 61 15.25 -2.58 -2.91
C TRP A 61 13.93 -1.81 -2.91
N TYR A 62 13.79 -0.93 -3.90
CA TYR A 62 12.70 0.01 -4.00
C TYR A 62 12.11 -0.08 -5.39
N HIS A 63 10.98 -0.75 -5.51
CA HIS A 63 10.39 -1.15 -6.78
C HIS A 63 8.99 -0.53 -6.97
N SER A 64 8.86 0.77 -6.73
CA SER A 64 7.57 1.45 -6.82
C SER A 64 6.92 1.36 -8.22
N GLU A 65 7.69 1.15 -9.26
CA GLU A 65 7.18 0.90 -10.62
C GLU A 65 6.37 -0.39 -10.73
N MET A 66 6.67 -1.39 -9.91
CA MET A 66 5.89 -2.62 -9.82
C MET A 66 4.50 -2.35 -9.22
N ALA A 67 4.42 -1.48 -8.23
CA ALA A 67 3.16 -1.12 -7.58
C ALA A 67 2.18 -0.42 -8.53
N GLN A 68 2.68 0.27 -9.59
CA GLN A 68 1.82 1.00 -10.54
C GLN A 68 0.84 0.09 -11.29
N LEU A 69 1.14 -1.19 -11.41
CA LEU A 69 0.21 -2.15 -11.98
C LEU A 69 -0.98 -2.44 -11.04
N PHE A 70 -0.74 -2.44 -9.74
CA PHE A 70 -1.70 -2.94 -8.75
C PHE A 70 -2.59 -1.86 -8.15
N TRP A 71 -2.00 -0.76 -7.68
CA TRP A 71 -2.71 0.22 -6.85
C TRP A 71 -4.00 0.80 -7.46
N PRO A 72 -4.18 0.90 -8.79
CA PRO A 72 -5.45 1.40 -9.32
C PRO A 72 -6.67 0.51 -9.00
N THR A 73 -6.44 -0.79 -8.76
CA THR A 73 -7.52 -1.78 -8.60
C THR A 73 -7.36 -2.73 -7.42
N LEU A 74 -6.14 -2.90 -6.91
CA LEU A 74 -5.81 -3.82 -5.82
C LEU A 74 -4.99 -3.10 -4.75
N PRO A 75 -5.19 -3.43 -3.46
CA PRO A 75 -4.45 -2.81 -2.37
C PRO A 75 -2.99 -3.23 -2.38
N VAL A 76 -2.07 -2.26 -2.34
CA VAL A 76 -0.63 -2.52 -2.20
C VAL A 76 -0.24 -2.55 -0.73
N ILE A 77 0.60 -3.52 -0.37
CA ILE A 77 1.07 -3.74 1.00
C ILE A 77 2.57 -3.47 1.04
N LEU A 78 2.98 -2.71 2.05
CA LEU A 78 4.40 -2.46 2.33
C LEU A 78 4.80 -3.09 3.66
N GLU A 79 6.03 -3.57 3.72
CA GLU A 79 6.72 -3.92 4.94
C GLU A 79 8.15 -3.39 4.85
N HIS A 80 8.56 -2.60 5.84
CA HIS A 80 9.95 -2.20 5.89
C HIS A 80 10.81 -3.34 6.42
N GLU A 81 12.09 -3.32 6.07
CA GLU A 81 13.08 -4.20 6.63
C GLU A 81 13.17 -3.99 8.16
N HIS A 82 13.67 -4.97 8.84
CA HIS A 82 13.97 -5.04 10.26
C HIS A 82 14.55 -3.74 10.81
N TYR A 83 13.81 -2.97 11.61
CA TYR A 83 14.26 -1.67 12.09
C TYR A 83 15.64 -1.70 12.75
N GLY A 84 15.86 -2.63 13.70
CA GLY A 84 17.14 -2.78 14.37
C GLY A 84 18.27 -3.09 13.40
N GLY A 85 18.08 -4.04 12.50
CA GLY A 85 19.07 -4.42 11.50
C GLY A 85 19.39 -3.28 10.53
N SER A 86 18.37 -2.59 10.02
CA SER A 86 18.55 -1.44 9.14
C SER A 86 19.29 -0.30 9.81
N LYS A 87 18.97 -0.03 11.07
CA LYS A 87 19.63 1.00 11.88
C LYS A 87 21.10 0.69 12.11
N GLU A 88 21.41 -0.55 12.50
CA GLU A 88 22.79 -1.00 12.74
C GLU A 88 23.66 -0.94 11.47
N ARG A 89 23.07 -1.25 10.31
CA ARG A 89 23.76 -1.15 9.00
C ARG A 89 23.81 0.27 8.43
N GLY A 90 23.11 1.24 9.04
CA GLY A 90 23.02 2.59 8.51
C GLY A 90 22.14 2.70 7.25
N SER A 91 21.28 1.72 6.99
CA SER A 91 20.36 1.73 5.84
C SER A 91 18.99 2.31 6.16
N TRP A 92 18.72 2.61 7.43
CA TRP A 92 17.44 3.20 7.82
C TRP A 92 17.31 4.65 7.34
N ASP A 93 16.31 4.91 6.51
CA ASP A 93 15.94 6.23 6.04
C ASP A 93 14.43 6.47 6.22
N LYS A 94 14.07 7.22 7.26
CA LYS A 94 12.68 7.56 7.55
C LYS A 94 12.00 8.39 6.46
N ASN A 95 12.76 9.18 5.69
CA ASN A 95 12.18 9.96 4.61
C ASN A 95 11.86 9.07 3.41
N LEU A 96 12.71 8.09 3.12
CA LEU A 96 12.42 7.07 2.12
C LEU A 96 11.19 6.23 2.52
N LEU A 97 11.05 5.89 3.81
CA LEU A 97 9.89 5.18 4.31
C LEU A 97 8.58 5.98 4.08
N VAL A 98 8.59 7.28 4.38
CA VAL A 98 7.43 8.15 4.12
C VAL A 98 7.17 8.27 2.62
N LYS A 99 8.23 8.44 1.82
CA LYS A 99 8.14 8.54 0.36
C LYS A 99 7.57 7.25 -0.26
N SER A 100 7.93 6.07 0.26
CA SER A 100 7.44 4.80 -0.26
C SER A 100 5.91 4.70 -0.18
N VAL A 101 5.28 5.21 0.87
CA VAL A 101 3.82 5.23 1.00
C VAL A 101 3.17 6.00 -0.14
N GLU A 102 3.75 7.14 -0.53
CA GLU A 102 3.24 7.95 -1.65
C GLU A 102 3.50 7.26 -3.01
N ASP A 103 4.74 6.83 -3.26
CA ASP A 103 5.14 6.27 -4.55
C ASP A 103 4.46 4.93 -4.87
N TYR A 104 4.22 4.11 -3.84
CA TYR A 104 3.53 2.82 -3.99
C TYR A 104 2.01 2.94 -3.93
N HIS A 105 1.47 4.13 -3.62
CA HIS A 105 0.04 4.27 -3.28
C HIS A 105 -0.40 3.23 -2.24
N ALA A 106 0.39 3.10 -1.18
CA ALA A 106 0.25 2.01 -0.22
C ALA A 106 -1.08 2.02 0.51
N SER A 107 -1.73 0.86 0.57
CA SER A 107 -2.96 0.67 1.34
C SER A 107 -2.67 0.27 2.77
N PHE A 108 -1.60 -0.51 2.97
CA PHE A 108 -1.19 -1.02 4.27
C PHE A 108 0.33 -0.99 4.39
N MET A 109 0.78 -0.80 5.63
CA MET A 109 2.18 -0.96 5.99
C MET A 109 2.28 -1.70 7.32
N SER A 110 3.09 -2.76 7.36
CA SER A 110 3.41 -3.43 8.62
C SER A 110 4.65 -2.81 9.26
N ILE A 111 4.62 -2.71 10.60
CA ILE A 111 5.79 -2.34 11.41
C ILE A 111 6.45 -3.63 11.84
N HIS A 112 7.69 -3.84 11.37
CA HIS A 112 8.44 -5.05 11.61
C HIS A 112 9.59 -4.82 12.59
N TRP A 113 9.71 -5.63 13.63
CA TRP A 113 10.72 -5.60 14.68
C TRP A 113 10.89 -4.30 15.46
N TRP A 114 10.91 -4.43 16.75
CA TRP A 114 11.01 -3.36 17.74
C TRP A 114 10.00 -2.23 17.54
N PRO A 115 8.72 -2.54 17.40
CA PRO A 115 7.71 -1.55 17.04
C PRO A 115 7.62 -0.40 18.04
N ARG A 116 7.90 -0.63 19.31
CA ARG A 116 7.92 0.43 20.33
C ARG A 116 9.07 1.39 20.10
N ILE A 117 10.29 0.88 19.89
CA ILE A 117 11.49 1.68 19.66
C ILE A 117 11.37 2.44 18.34
N LEU A 118 10.91 1.77 17.27
CA LEU A 118 10.62 2.42 16.00
C LEU A 118 9.67 3.61 16.19
N LEU A 119 8.58 3.38 16.95
CA LEU A 119 7.57 4.39 17.18
C LEU A 119 8.09 5.57 18.02
N GLU A 120 8.90 5.30 19.03
CA GLU A 120 9.51 6.33 19.86
C GLU A 120 10.49 7.20 19.09
N GLU A 121 11.35 6.58 18.29
CA GLU A 121 12.42 7.26 17.54
C GLU A 121 11.95 7.93 16.23
N ASN A 122 10.82 7.47 15.66
CA ASN A 122 10.32 7.93 14.36
C ASN A 122 8.85 8.38 14.38
N ARG A 123 8.37 8.86 15.50
CA ARG A 123 6.97 9.27 15.69
C ARG A 123 6.49 10.23 14.59
N ASP A 124 7.30 11.20 14.24
CA ASP A 124 7.01 12.18 13.21
C ASP A 124 6.76 11.57 11.83
N ALA A 125 7.59 10.58 11.46
CA ALA A 125 7.43 9.84 10.20
C ALA A 125 6.17 8.95 10.22
N ILE A 126 5.95 8.23 11.32
CA ILE A 126 4.76 7.37 11.48
C ILE A 126 3.47 8.19 11.46
N ASP A 127 3.44 9.35 12.12
CA ASP A 127 2.27 10.24 12.10
C ASP A 127 2.00 10.82 10.69
N ARG A 128 3.05 11.09 9.91
CA ARG A 128 2.90 11.47 8.48
C ARG A 128 2.34 10.32 7.66
N ILE A 129 2.88 9.11 7.83
CA ILE A 129 2.39 7.91 7.15
C ILE A 129 0.93 7.67 7.47
N ASN A 130 0.53 7.71 8.74
CA ASN A 130 -0.84 7.47 9.18
C ASN A 130 -1.86 8.46 8.59
N ARG A 131 -1.42 9.65 8.19
CA ARG A 131 -2.29 10.62 7.51
C ARG A 131 -2.47 10.35 6.03
N ARG A 132 -1.60 9.56 5.43
CA ARG A 132 -1.52 9.38 3.98
C ARG A 132 -1.83 7.97 3.51
N ILE A 133 -1.44 6.97 4.29
CA ILE A 133 -1.60 5.57 3.92
C ILE A 133 -3.08 5.18 3.74
N GLY A 134 -3.33 4.31 2.78
CA GLY A 134 -4.67 3.83 2.45
C GLY A 134 -5.56 4.92 1.85
N TYR A 135 -6.87 4.76 2.00
CA TYR A 135 -7.84 5.78 1.65
C TYR A 135 -8.26 6.59 2.89
N ARG A 136 -8.57 7.85 2.68
CA ARG A 136 -9.05 8.75 3.73
C ARG A 136 -10.10 9.68 3.17
N LEU A 137 -11.33 9.23 3.22
CA LEU A 137 -12.47 10.01 2.73
C LEU A 137 -12.76 11.18 3.66
N GLN A 138 -12.90 12.36 3.06
CA GLN A 138 -13.21 13.61 3.75
C GLN A 138 -14.36 14.31 3.05
N VAL A 139 -15.29 14.85 3.83
CA VAL A 139 -16.32 15.74 3.31
C VAL A 139 -15.66 17.07 2.95
N SER A 140 -15.67 17.42 1.68
CA SER A 140 -15.15 18.71 1.17
C SER A 140 -16.22 19.78 1.05
N GLY A 141 -17.46 19.38 1.05
CA GLY A 141 -18.60 20.31 1.00
C GLY A 141 -19.91 19.59 1.35
N ILE A 142 -20.81 20.35 1.94
CA ILE A 142 -22.19 19.93 2.18
C ILE A 142 -23.13 21.08 1.92
N SER A 143 -24.27 20.81 1.31
CA SER A 143 -25.35 21.79 1.09
C SER A 143 -26.73 21.17 1.28
N TRP A 144 -27.62 21.96 1.78
CA TRP A 144 -29.02 21.61 1.99
C TRP A 144 -29.90 22.86 1.82
N PRO A 145 -31.20 22.75 1.49
CA PRO A 145 -32.12 23.89 1.40
C PRO A 145 -32.35 24.53 2.78
N GLU A 146 -32.47 25.84 2.83
CA GLU A 146 -32.75 26.60 4.06
C GLU A 146 -34.07 26.20 4.73
N SER A 147 -35.06 25.77 3.93
CA SER A 147 -36.34 25.30 4.41
C SER A 147 -36.90 24.20 3.54
N VAL A 148 -37.67 23.30 4.14
CA VAL A 148 -38.41 22.22 3.47
C VAL A 148 -39.82 22.20 4.02
N LYS A 149 -40.83 22.03 3.15
CA LYS A 149 -42.20 21.87 3.61
C LYS A 149 -42.42 20.56 4.32
N MET A 150 -43.25 20.55 5.34
CA MET A 150 -43.59 19.34 6.08
C MET A 150 -44.12 18.26 5.10
N GLY A 151 -43.52 17.06 5.14
CA GLY A 151 -43.83 15.93 4.28
C GLY A 151 -43.08 15.86 2.96
N GLU A 152 -42.28 16.88 2.61
CA GLU A 152 -41.36 16.82 1.46
C GLU A 152 -39.99 16.25 1.86
N PRO A 153 -39.28 15.55 0.94
CA PRO A 153 -37.97 15.03 1.21
C PRO A 153 -36.92 16.14 1.36
N LEU A 154 -36.08 16.04 2.37
CA LEU A 154 -34.88 16.90 2.53
C LEU A 154 -33.75 16.39 1.63
N GLU A 155 -33.39 17.18 0.63
CA GLU A 155 -32.25 16.87 -0.24
C GLU A 155 -30.96 17.43 0.39
N ILE A 156 -30.02 16.52 0.73
CA ILE A 156 -28.68 16.88 1.19
C ILE A 156 -27.67 16.46 0.13
N ARG A 157 -26.87 17.41 -0.33
CA ARG A 157 -25.78 17.15 -1.26
C ARG A 157 -24.46 17.23 -0.52
N SER A 158 -23.60 16.21 -0.70
CA SER A 158 -22.25 16.19 -0.14
C SER A 158 -21.20 15.94 -1.21
N ALA A 159 -20.11 16.67 -1.13
CA ALA A 159 -18.92 16.45 -1.93
C ALA A 159 -17.85 15.78 -1.05
N TRP A 160 -17.17 14.81 -1.62
CA TRP A 160 -16.17 14.04 -0.92
C TRP A 160 -14.84 14.08 -1.68
N SER A 161 -13.74 14.05 -0.95
CA SER A 161 -12.39 13.89 -1.49
C SER A 161 -11.69 12.75 -0.77
N ASN A 162 -10.69 12.17 -1.43
CA ASN A 162 -9.79 11.20 -0.81
C ASN A 162 -8.45 11.88 -0.51
N ALA A 163 -8.12 12.07 0.76
CA ALA A 163 -6.85 12.63 1.22
C ALA A 163 -5.78 11.55 1.43
N GLY A 164 -6.12 10.28 1.28
CA GLY A 164 -5.18 9.17 1.29
C GLY A 164 -4.53 8.94 -0.07
N VAL A 165 -3.52 8.08 -0.12
CA VAL A 165 -2.75 7.78 -1.34
C VAL A 165 -3.34 6.65 -2.15
N ALA A 166 -4.14 5.78 -1.55
CA ALA A 166 -4.77 4.64 -2.22
C ALA A 166 -6.26 4.89 -2.47
N PRO A 167 -6.87 4.26 -3.50
CA PRO A 167 -8.30 4.26 -3.68
C PRO A 167 -9.05 3.54 -2.55
N CYS A 168 -10.35 3.83 -2.42
CA CYS A 168 -11.26 2.98 -1.66
C CYS A 168 -11.66 1.82 -2.56
N TYR A 169 -11.04 0.66 -2.40
CA TYR A 169 -11.35 -0.51 -3.20
C TYR A 169 -12.74 -1.07 -2.86
N ARG A 170 -13.37 -1.71 -3.84
CA ARG A 170 -14.61 -2.43 -3.61
C ARG A 170 -14.32 -3.67 -2.77
N GLY A 171 -15.09 -3.88 -1.71
CA GLY A 171 -15.09 -5.12 -0.93
C GLY A 171 -15.81 -6.26 -1.64
#